data_44ba14101d604bd22c7e4a09f0ce1180
#
_entry.id   44ba14101d604bd22c7e4a09f0ce1180
#
_cell.length_a   1.000
_cell.length_b   1.000
_cell.length_c   1.000
_cell.angle_alpha   90.00
_cell.angle_beta   90.00
_cell.angle_gamma   90.00
#
_symmetry.space_group_name_H-M   'P 1'
#
loop_
_entity.id
_entity.type
_entity.pdbx_description
1 polymer ?
#
loop_
_entity_poly.entity_id
_entity_poly.type
_entity_poly.pdbx_seq_one_letter_code
_entity_poly.pdbx_strand_id
1 'polypeptide(L)'
;FTMSRMQKKEVENVNSRRKHTIMSPEDAASGKKSTWTEMEITGAIRNLGSAMWSWTHLTSLYMNDNCLSRLPPDIGRLVNLRQLDVSCNKLRSLPAELGELIYLRELLLNHNQLRVLPYELGKLFQLQVLGLNGNPLSKECLKLYHEPNGTSKLITYLLDSLQVRAPQPPERPWIPLARPSSTKPSCLMTVMCYNVLCDKYATRQMYGYCPTWALAWDYRKKAILAEIRHYTADIISLQEVETDQFYKFFLPELKRDGYEGIFSPKSRAKTMSESERKYVDGCAIFYRTAKFTLIQEHLVEFNQLAMANSEGSDDMLNRVMPKDNIGLAALLKTKEAAWENCPRDSHIAEQALLVCTAHIHWDPEFCDVKLIQVMMLSHALKGVLDEASIRLRAAPVQLLLCGDFNSLPDSGVIEFLSSGRVLSDHQDFKDLPYKSVLQKISGCEKPNEFTHSFKLASAYSEDIMPYTNYTFHFKGIIDYIFYSKQSMTPLGLLGPLASDWLKDNKVIGCPHPHIPSDHFPLLVELEMMPSVQTNGIIPTTRR
;
A
#
# COMPACT_ATOMS: atom_id res chain seq x y z
N PHE A 1 -41.12 -6.83 26.68
CA PHE A 1 -39.67 -6.97 26.92
C PHE A 1 -39.16 -5.64 27.40
N THR A 2 -38.91 -5.52 28.70
CA THR A 2 -38.40 -4.33 29.38
C THR A 2 -36.92 -4.15 29.09
N MET A 3 -36.56 -3.02 28.47
CA MET A 3 -35.14 -2.58 28.39
C MET A 3 -34.54 -2.58 29.82
N SER A 4 -33.31 -3.05 29.96
CA SER A 4 -32.64 -3.00 31.26
C SER A 4 -32.53 -1.53 31.72
N ARG A 5 -32.65 -1.29 33.00
CA ARG A 5 -32.56 0.06 33.59
C ARG A 5 -31.26 0.80 33.24
N MET A 6 -30.21 0.07 32.86
CA MET A 6 -28.94 0.64 32.37
C MET A 6 -29.04 1.21 30.95
N GLN A 7 -29.67 0.49 30.01
CA GLN A 7 -29.83 0.99 28.66
C GLN A 7 -30.76 2.21 28.57
N LYS A 8 -31.81 2.25 29.42
CA LYS A 8 -32.65 3.46 29.54
C LYS A 8 -31.88 4.65 30.09
N LYS A 9 -30.99 4.45 31.09
CA LYS A 9 -30.15 5.53 31.64
C LYS A 9 -29.10 6.03 30.65
N GLU A 10 -28.56 5.19 29.79
CA GLU A 10 -27.61 5.62 28.77
C GLU A 10 -28.27 6.45 27.65
N VAL A 11 -29.47 6.06 27.21
CA VAL A 11 -30.23 6.84 26.20
C VAL A 11 -30.73 8.17 26.78
N GLU A 12 -31.20 8.20 28.04
CA GLU A 12 -31.62 9.44 28.70
C GLU A 12 -30.43 10.38 29.01
N ASN A 13 -29.22 9.85 29.27
CA ASN A 13 -28.06 10.65 29.60
C ASN A 13 -27.40 11.30 28.34
N VAL A 14 -27.58 10.73 27.14
CA VAL A 14 -27.10 11.33 25.92
C VAL A 14 -27.91 12.59 25.57
N ASN A 15 -29.24 12.55 25.76
CA ASN A 15 -30.10 13.71 25.48
C ASN A 15 -29.94 14.85 26.50
N SER A 16 -29.58 14.58 27.73
CA SER A 16 -29.44 15.61 28.80
C SER A 16 -28.15 16.43 28.72
N ARG A 17 -27.19 16.06 27.87
CA ARG A 17 -25.88 16.73 27.76
C ARG A 17 -25.76 17.65 26.55
N ARG A 18 -26.75 17.71 25.65
CA ARG A 18 -26.70 18.57 24.48
C ARG A 18 -27.01 20.02 24.88
N LYS A 19 -26.03 20.90 24.71
CA LYS A 19 -26.25 22.34 24.84
C LYS A 19 -26.86 22.86 23.53
N HIS A 20 -28.07 23.38 23.60
CA HIS A 20 -28.73 23.97 22.45
C HIS A 20 -28.30 25.43 22.31
N THR A 21 -27.87 25.78 21.10
CA THR A 21 -27.61 27.16 20.69
C THR A 21 -28.55 27.48 19.52
N ILE A 22 -29.29 28.54 19.63
CA ILE A 22 -30.24 28.97 18.60
C ILE A 22 -29.64 30.21 17.90
N MET A 23 -29.66 30.21 16.58
CA MET A 23 -29.27 31.38 15.78
C MET A 23 -30.27 32.51 16.08
N SER A 24 -29.78 33.74 16.30
CA SER A 24 -30.66 34.87 16.52
C SER A 24 -31.51 35.15 15.27
N PRO A 25 -32.75 35.69 15.43
CA PRO A 25 -33.56 36.07 14.29
C PRO A 25 -32.83 37.07 13.35
N GLU A 26 -32.00 37.94 13.89
CA GLU A 26 -31.21 38.93 13.16
C GLU A 26 -30.12 38.28 12.30
N ASP A 27 -29.38 37.32 12.86
CA ASP A 27 -28.40 36.54 12.12
C ASP A 27 -29.05 35.71 10.99
N ALA A 28 -30.21 35.11 11.27
CA ALA A 28 -30.97 34.36 10.29
C ALA A 28 -31.48 35.26 9.15
N ALA A 29 -32.01 36.44 9.48
CA ALA A 29 -32.49 37.42 8.52
C ALA A 29 -31.37 38.02 7.66
N SER A 30 -30.15 38.14 8.19
CA SER A 30 -28.97 38.62 7.46
C SER A 30 -28.37 37.59 6.52
N GLY A 31 -28.90 36.34 6.47
CA GLY A 31 -28.38 35.24 5.66
C GLY A 31 -27.05 34.66 6.14
N LYS A 32 -26.71 34.91 7.39
CA LYS A 32 -25.48 34.36 8.01
C LYS A 32 -25.54 32.83 8.01
N LYS A 33 -24.55 32.20 7.36
CA LYS A 33 -24.45 30.73 7.34
C LYS A 33 -23.98 30.23 8.70
N SER A 34 -24.66 29.21 9.22
CA SER A 34 -24.21 28.52 10.42
C SER A 34 -22.89 27.79 10.16
N THR A 35 -21.96 27.89 11.10
CA THR A 35 -20.71 27.12 11.14
C THR A 35 -20.83 25.91 12.08
N TRP A 36 -22.01 25.67 12.65
CA TRP A 36 -22.22 24.57 13.59
C TRP A 36 -22.14 23.24 12.87
N THR A 37 -21.43 22.28 13.48
CA THR A 37 -21.23 20.93 12.97
C THR A 37 -22.29 19.95 13.44
N GLU A 38 -23.13 20.34 14.39
CA GLU A 38 -24.20 19.55 14.98
C GLU A 38 -25.55 20.24 14.79
N MET A 39 -26.57 19.44 14.50
CA MET A 39 -27.93 19.93 14.32
C MET A 39 -28.92 18.97 14.98
N GLU A 40 -29.92 19.53 15.67
CA GLU A 40 -31.08 18.82 16.17
C GLU A 40 -32.35 19.40 15.56
N ILE A 41 -33.23 18.53 15.07
CA ILE A 41 -34.52 18.89 14.48
C ILE A 41 -35.62 18.27 15.32
N THR A 42 -36.49 19.10 15.91
CA THR A 42 -37.62 18.70 16.74
C THR A 42 -38.92 19.36 16.27
N GLY A 43 -40.08 18.82 16.69
CA GLY A 43 -41.37 19.45 16.46
C GLY A 43 -42.34 18.64 15.60
N ALA A 44 -42.32 17.31 15.72
CA ALA A 44 -43.17 16.40 14.96
C ALA A 44 -43.10 16.59 13.43
N ILE A 45 -41.87 16.84 12.93
CA ILE A 45 -41.57 17.12 11.53
C ILE A 45 -41.93 15.92 10.65
N ARG A 46 -42.62 16.16 9.54
CA ARG A 46 -43.00 15.14 8.56
C ARG A 46 -42.16 15.17 7.28
N ASN A 47 -41.67 16.35 6.90
CA ASN A 47 -40.88 16.57 5.70
C ASN A 47 -39.66 17.41 6.02
N LEU A 48 -38.56 17.14 5.32
CA LEU A 48 -37.32 17.87 5.44
C LEU A 48 -37.17 18.86 4.27
N GLY A 49 -36.73 20.07 4.58
CA GLY A 49 -36.48 21.11 3.59
C GLY A 49 -35.26 20.81 2.73
N SER A 50 -35.31 21.12 1.45
CA SER A 50 -34.22 20.87 0.50
C SER A 50 -32.93 21.63 0.83
N ALA A 51 -33.04 22.79 1.48
CA ALA A 51 -31.87 23.63 1.83
C ALA A 51 -30.88 22.95 2.79
N MET A 52 -31.35 22.04 3.68
CA MET A 52 -30.49 21.38 4.64
C MET A 52 -29.43 20.47 4.02
N TRP A 53 -29.65 19.98 2.80
CA TRP A 53 -28.71 19.10 2.11
C TRP A 53 -27.49 19.83 1.57
N SER A 54 -27.47 21.16 1.63
CA SER A 54 -26.31 21.99 1.33
C SER A 54 -25.35 22.15 2.53
N TRP A 55 -25.76 21.74 3.71
CA TRP A 55 -24.95 21.85 4.94
C TRP A 55 -23.96 20.70 5.09
N THR A 56 -23.10 20.56 4.09
CA THR A 56 -22.11 19.45 3.98
C THR A 56 -21.05 19.44 5.08
N HIS A 57 -20.98 20.48 5.90
CA HIS A 57 -20.10 20.60 7.06
C HIS A 57 -20.63 19.89 8.31
N LEU A 58 -21.88 19.42 8.31
CA LEU A 58 -22.46 18.73 9.45
C LEU A 58 -21.73 17.40 9.72
N THR A 59 -21.43 17.17 10.99
CA THR A 59 -20.85 15.92 11.50
C THR A 59 -21.84 15.13 12.35
N SER A 60 -22.84 15.80 12.93
CA SER A 60 -23.89 15.17 13.74
C SER A 60 -25.26 15.74 13.39
N LEU A 61 -26.20 14.84 13.12
CA LEU A 61 -27.58 15.20 12.78
C LEU A 61 -28.55 14.35 13.61
N TYR A 62 -29.38 15.01 14.40
CA TYR A 62 -30.35 14.38 15.27
C TYR A 62 -31.76 14.77 14.82
N MET A 63 -32.53 13.78 14.40
CA MET A 63 -33.89 13.93 13.92
C MET A 63 -34.84 12.92 14.57
N ASN A 64 -34.45 12.43 15.74
CA ASN A 64 -35.25 11.48 16.50
C ASN A 64 -36.55 12.12 17.00
N ASP A 65 -37.55 11.28 17.35
CA ASP A 65 -38.84 11.68 17.90
C ASP A 65 -39.64 12.66 17.01
N ASN A 66 -39.64 12.39 15.70
CA ASN A 66 -40.39 13.11 14.70
C ASN A 66 -41.44 12.20 14.01
N CYS A 67 -42.00 12.67 12.92
CA CYS A 67 -43.00 11.94 12.12
C CYS A 67 -42.52 11.63 10.70
N LEU A 68 -41.20 11.48 10.50
CA LEU A 68 -40.61 11.21 9.19
C LEU A 68 -41.03 9.83 8.68
N SER A 69 -41.63 9.78 7.49
CA SER A 69 -42.01 8.53 6.81
C SER A 69 -40.95 8.02 5.82
N ARG A 70 -40.02 8.89 5.43
CA ARG A 70 -38.92 8.60 4.50
C ARG A 70 -37.75 9.55 4.74
N LEU A 71 -36.55 9.08 4.41
CA LEU A 71 -35.36 9.92 4.20
C LEU A 71 -35.17 10.10 2.69
N PRO A 72 -34.95 11.32 2.21
CA PRO A 72 -34.67 11.53 0.78
C PRO A 72 -33.26 11.07 0.41
N PRO A 73 -33.02 10.71 -0.86
CA PRO A 73 -31.69 10.37 -1.36
C PRO A 73 -30.63 11.46 -1.13
N ASP A 74 -31.06 12.71 -1.04
CA ASP A 74 -30.20 13.87 -0.76
C ASP A 74 -29.42 13.75 0.57
N ILE A 75 -29.83 12.87 1.49
CA ILE A 75 -29.06 12.57 2.72
C ILE A 75 -27.62 12.19 2.40
N GLY A 76 -27.38 11.52 1.27
CA GLY A 76 -26.04 11.13 0.79
C GLY A 76 -25.09 12.31 0.50
N ARG A 77 -25.60 13.53 0.43
CA ARG A 77 -24.79 14.74 0.24
C ARG A 77 -24.07 15.18 1.52
N LEU A 78 -24.57 14.77 2.68
CA LEU A 78 -23.99 15.12 3.98
C LEU A 78 -22.80 14.20 4.32
N VAL A 79 -21.80 14.17 3.44
CA VAL A 79 -20.69 13.20 3.43
C VAL A 79 -19.80 13.24 4.68
N ASN A 80 -19.85 14.31 5.47
CA ASN A 80 -19.04 14.45 6.68
C ASN A 80 -19.74 13.95 7.95
N LEU A 81 -20.97 13.42 7.85
CA LEU A 81 -21.68 12.91 9.01
C LEU A 81 -20.94 11.74 9.65
N ARG A 82 -20.83 11.83 10.97
CA ARG A 82 -20.30 10.78 11.85
C ARG A 82 -21.38 10.18 12.75
N GLN A 83 -22.40 10.97 13.05
CA GLN A 83 -23.54 10.56 13.89
C GLN A 83 -24.85 10.97 13.20
N LEU A 84 -25.76 10.01 13.09
CA LEU A 84 -27.11 10.23 12.55
C LEU A 84 -28.11 9.47 13.44
N ASP A 85 -29.02 10.20 14.06
CA ASP A 85 -30.12 9.64 14.85
C ASP A 85 -31.46 9.99 14.19
N VAL A 86 -32.14 8.98 13.71
CA VAL A 86 -33.52 9.07 13.17
C VAL A 86 -34.46 8.10 13.88
N SER A 87 -34.13 7.75 15.11
CA SER A 87 -34.95 6.86 15.95
C SER A 87 -36.33 7.47 16.22
N CYS A 88 -37.31 6.63 16.54
CA CYS A 88 -38.66 7.05 16.91
C CYS A 88 -39.32 7.90 15.80
N ASN A 89 -39.27 7.42 14.58
CA ASN A 89 -39.95 7.97 13.42
C ASN A 89 -40.87 6.91 12.78
N LYS A 90 -41.31 7.14 11.56
CA LYS A 90 -42.20 6.23 10.82
C LYS A 90 -41.57 5.71 9.53
N LEU A 91 -40.23 5.57 9.52
CA LEU A 91 -39.48 5.16 8.34
C LEU A 91 -39.81 3.70 7.98
N ARG A 92 -40.21 3.48 6.73
CA ARG A 92 -40.49 2.13 6.18
C ARG A 92 -39.35 1.55 5.37
N SER A 93 -38.50 2.42 4.84
CA SER A 93 -37.31 2.09 4.05
C SER A 93 -36.25 3.16 4.22
N LEU A 94 -35.03 2.82 3.81
CA LEU A 94 -33.88 3.72 3.78
C LEU A 94 -33.41 3.90 2.34
N PRO A 95 -32.96 5.09 1.94
CA PRO A 95 -32.38 5.29 0.62
C PRO A 95 -31.00 4.60 0.52
N ALA A 96 -30.66 4.10 -0.66
CA ALA A 96 -29.35 3.52 -0.95
C ALA A 96 -28.22 4.52 -0.70
N GLU A 97 -28.47 5.79 -0.95
CA GLU A 97 -27.54 6.91 -0.80
C GLU A 97 -27.09 7.12 0.66
N LEU A 98 -27.80 6.55 1.63
CA LEU A 98 -27.34 6.52 3.02
C LEU A 98 -25.99 5.81 3.16
N GLY A 99 -25.70 4.83 2.29
CA GLY A 99 -24.42 4.13 2.20
C GLY A 99 -23.24 5.00 1.74
N GLU A 100 -23.50 6.20 1.22
CA GLU A 100 -22.46 7.16 0.82
C GLU A 100 -21.82 7.89 2.03
N LEU A 101 -22.46 7.82 3.19
CA LEU A 101 -22.00 8.46 4.42
C LEU A 101 -20.92 7.61 5.11
N ILE A 102 -19.82 7.36 4.40
CA ILE A 102 -18.75 6.40 4.79
C ILE A 102 -18.02 6.75 6.10
N TYR A 103 -18.16 7.98 6.58
CA TYR A 103 -17.58 8.41 7.86
C TYR A 103 -18.50 8.18 9.05
N LEU A 104 -19.72 7.65 8.83
CA LEU A 104 -20.64 7.33 9.95
C LEU A 104 -20.01 6.32 10.92
N ARG A 105 -20.06 6.69 12.19
CA ARG A 105 -19.68 5.85 13.33
C ARG A 105 -20.88 5.43 14.15
N GLU A 106 -21.94 6.23 14.14
CA GLU A 106 -23.18 5.96 14.84
C GLU A 106 -24.36 6.22 13.92
N LEU A 107 -25.22 5.21 13.78
CA LEU A 107 -26.48 5.28 13.03
C LEU A 107 -27.60 4.68 13.88
N LEU A 108 -28.49 5.53 14.39
CA LEU A 108 -29.61 5.11 15.23
C LEU A 108 -30.91 5.16 14.44
N LEU A 109 -31.53 4.00 14.29
CA LEU A 109 -32.76 3.76 13.52
C LEU A 109 -33.83 3.08 14.37
N ASN A 110 -33.70 3.09 15.72
CA ASN A 110 -34.58 2.37 16.63
C ASN A 110 -36.04 2.86 16.50
N HIS A 111 -36.99 1.96 16.72
CA HIS A 111 -38.42 2.28 16.77
C HIS A 111 -38.93 2.98 15.51
N ASN A 112 -38.60 2.41 14.35
CA ASN A 112 -39.16 2.72 13.05
C ASN A 112 -40.02 1.56 12.53
N GLN A 113 -40.33 1.56 11.24
CA GLN A 113 -41.13 0.52 10.57
C GLN A 113 -40.32 -0.18 9.46
N LEU A 114 -39.01 -0.28 9.65
CA LEU A 114 -38.10 -0.87 8.65
C LEU A 114 -38.32 -2.37 8.55
N ARG A 115 -38.55 -2.87 7.35
CA ARG A 115 -38.67 -4.30 7.04
C ARG A 115 -37.44 -4.87 6.36
N VAL A 116 -36.75 -4.02 5.57
CA VAL A 116 -35.57 -4.38 4.79
C VAL A 116 -34.53 -3.28 4.96
N LEU A 117 -33.25 -3.67 5.00
CA LEU A 117 -32.12 -2.74 4.93
C LEU A 117 -31.52 -2.80 3.53
N PRO A 118 -31.17 -1.66 2.92
CA PRO A 118 -30.46 -1.67 1.65
C PRO A 118 -29.04 -2.25 1.83
N TYR A 119 -28.59 -3.05 0.88
CA TYR A 119 -27.25 -3.63 0.91
C TYR A 119 -26.14 -2.56 0.91
N GLU A 120 -26.44 -1.38 0.39
CA GLU A 120 -25.55 -0.22 0.37
C GLU A 120 -25.12 0.25 1.76
N LEU A 121 -25.87 -0.08 2.83
CA LEU A 121 -25.43 0.15 4.22
C LEU A 121 -24.14 -0.62 4.55
N GLY A 122 -23.84 -1.68 3.83
CA GLY A 122 -22.58 -2.42 3.96
C GLY A 122 -21.34 -1.57 3.66
N LYS A 123 -21.49 -0.45 2.95
CA LYS A 123 -20.41 0.51 2.69
C LYS A 123 -20.00 1.29 3.95
N LEU A 124 -20.81 1.28 5.00
CA LEU A 124 -20.56 1.98 6.27
C LEU A 124 -19.61 1.17 7.17
N PHE A 125 -18.45 0.82 6.66
CA PHE A 125 -17.49 -0.08 7.32
C PHE A 125 -16.89 0.48 8.61
N GLN A 126 -16.97 1.79 8.84
CA GLN A 126 -16.51 2.45 10.07
C GLN A 126 -17.57 2.48 11.18
N LEU A 127 -18.77 1.97 10.91
CA LEU A 127 -19.88 2.04 11.85
C LEU A 127 -19.59 1.23 13.12
N GLN A 128 -19.66 1.89 14.27
CA GLN A 128 -19.42 1.31 15.59
C GLN A 128 -20.73 0.99 16.30
N VAL A 129 -21.72 1.86 16.16
CA VAL A 129 -23.01 1.74 16.80
C VAL A 129 -24.13 1.78 15.75
N LEU A 130 -24.92 0.72 15.73
CA LEU A 130 -26.11 0.60 14.89
C LEU A 130 -27.33 0.30 15.76
N GLY A 131 -28.31 1.18 15.76
CA GLY A 131 -29.57 1.02 16.49
C GLY A 131 -30.69 0.53 15.57
N LEU A 132 -31.16 -0.70 15.73
CA LEU A 132 -32.23 -1.31 14.91
C LEU A 132 -33.38 -1.85 15.74
N ASN A 133 -33.37 -1.66 17.05
CA ASN A 133 -34.43 -2.17 17.95
C ASN A 133 -35.80 -1.58 17.59
N GLY A 134 -36.85 -2.40 17.75
CA GLY A 134 -38.19 -1.95 17.50
C GLY A 134 -38.58 -1.79 16.02
N ASN A 135 -37.84 -2.42 15.09
CA ASN A 135 -38.18 -2.51 13.67
C ASN A 135 -38.64 -3.92 13.29
N PRO A 136 -39.60 -4.06 12.36
CA PRO A 136 -40.09 -5.36 11.90
C PRO A 136 -39.16 -5.97 10.80
N LEU A 137 -37.85 -6.08 11.10
CA LEU A 137 -36.85 -6.65 10.21
C LEU A 137 -36.99 -8.16 10.09
N SER A 138 -36.37 -8.76 9.04
CA SER A 138 -36.35 -10.21 8.86
C SER A 138 -35.65 -10.93 10.02
N LYS A 139 -36.04 -12.19 10.26
CA LYS A 139 -35.44 -13.00 11.33
C LYS A 139 -33.94 -13.19 11.14
N GLU A 140 -33.48 -13.32 9.90
CA GLU A 140 -32.07 -13.48 9.55
C GLU A 140 -31.27 -12.22 9.91
N CYS A 141 -31.80 -11.06 9.56
CA CYS A 141 -31.19 -9.77 9.87
C CYS A 141 -31.10 -9.56 11.41
N LEU A 142 -32.20 -9.82 12.13
CA LEU A 142 -32.25 -9.69 13.58
C LEU A 142 -31.32 -10.70 14.27
N LYS A 143 -31.19 -11.92 13.75
CA LYS A 143 -30.26 -12.91 14.27
C LYS A 143 -28.82 -12.41 14.20
N LEU A 144 -28.36 -11.94 13.06
CA LEU A 144 -27.01 -11.36 12.91
C LEU A 144 -26.80 -10.14 13.82
N TYR A 145 -27.79 -9.27 13.89
CA TYR A 145 -27.72 -8.05 14.70
C TYR A 145 -27.56 -8.34 16.21
N HIS A 146 -28.22 -9.38 16.71
CA HIS A 146 -28.17 -9.76 18.15
C HIS A 146 -26.98 -10.66 18.52
N GLU A 147 -26.19 -11.10 17.56
CA GLU A 147 -24.94 -11.83 17.85
C GLU A 147 -23.87 -10.92 18.47
N PRO A 148 -22.86 -11.48 19.17
CA PRO A 148 -21.68 -10.73 19.58
C PRO A 148 -21.03 -10.06 18.35
N ASN A 149 -20.71 -8.77 18.43
CA ASN A 149 -20.27 -7.94 17.31
C ASN A 149 -21.29 -7.85 16.16
N GLY A 150 -22.58 -7.85 16.49
CA GLY A 150 -23.67 -7.90 15.52
C GLY A 150 -23.67 -6.76 14.51
N THR A 151 -23.34 -5.53 14.91
CA THR A 151 -23.18 -4.41 14.00
C THR A 151 -22.17 -4.73 12.89
N SER A 152 -20.97 -5.17 13.26
CA SER A 152 -19.92 -5.52 12.32
C SER A 152 -20.31 -6.69 11.42
N LYS A 153 -20.94 -7.72 11.96
CA LYS A 153 -21.39 -8.89 11.18
C LYS A 153 -22.48 -8.51 10.19
N LEU A 154 -23.43 -7.69 10.59
CA LEU A 154 -24.53 -7.26 9.72
C LEU A 154 -24.01 -6.37 8.58
N ILE A 155 -23.13 -5.40 8.88
CA ILE A 155 -22.51 -4.54 7.87
C ILE A 155 -21.70 -5.39 6.88
N THR A 156 -20.94 -6.37 7.35
CA THR A 156 -20.19 -7.31 6.49
C THR A 156 -21.12 -8.11 5.59
N TYR A 157 -22.18 -8.65 6.13
CA TYR A 157 -23.18 -9.41 5.36
C TYR A 157 -23.81 -8.56 4.25
N LEU A 158 -24.17 -7.32 4.57
CA LEU A 158 -24.75 -6.40 3.58
C LEU A 158 -23.76 -6.06 2.48
N LEU A 159 -22.51 -5.78 2.82
CA LEU A 159 -21.45 -5.49 1.84
C LEU A 159 -21.17 -6.70 0.93
N ASP A 160 -21.07 -7.90 1.51
CA ASP A 160 -20.83 -9.13 0.76
C ASP A 160 -21.98 -9.47 -0.21
N SER A 161 -23.19 -9.04 0.14
CA SER A 161 -24.40 -9.24 -0.68
C SER A 161 -24.61 -8.14 -1.72
N LEU A 162 -23.88 -7.03 -1.61
CA LEU A 162 -23.99 -5.91 -2.54
C LEU A 162 -23.40 -6.28 -3.91
N GLN A 163 -24.20 -6.08 -4.96
CA GLN A 163 -23.75 -6.33 -6.32
C GLN A 163 -22.65 -5.33 -6.73
N VAL A 164 -21.56 -5.86 -7.28
CA VAL A 164 -20.50 -5.03 -7.88
C VAL A 164 -21.02 -4.45 -9.20
N ARG A 165 -21.24 -3.15 -9.22
CA ARG A 165 -21.73 -2.42 -10.42
C ARG A 165 -20.60 -1.76 -11.21
N ALA A 166 -19.44 -1.53 -10.58
CA ALA A 166 -18.29 -0.96 -11.25
C ALA A 166 -17.85 -1.86 -12.42
N PRO A 167 -17.67 -1.33 -13.63
CA PRO A 167 -17.06 -2.07 -14.72
C PRO A 167 -15.60 -2.38 -14.40
N GLN A 168 -14.99 -3.26 -15.19
CA GLN A 168 -13.54 -3.43 -15.13
C GLN A 168 -12.84 -2.09 -15.38
N PRO A 169 -11.75 -1.79 -14.67
CA PRO A 169 -10.99 -0.58 -14.94
C PRO A 169 -10.42 -0.63 -16.36
N PRO A 170 -10.28 0.52 -17.02
CA PRO A 170 -9.60 0.58 -18.30
C PRO A 170 -8.14 0.16 -18.16
N GLU A 171 -7.54 -0.33 -19.24
CA GLU A 171 -6.12 -0.66 -19.25
C GLU A 171 -5.27 0.56 -18.88
N ARG A 172 -4.25 0.34 -18.08
CA ARG A 172 -3.30 1.37 -17.72
C ARG A 172 -2.45 1.73 -18.95
N PRO A 173 -2.25 3.03 -19.24
CA PRO A 173 -1.53 3.43 -20.43
C PRO A 173 -0.04 3.09 -20.33
N TRP A 174 0.56 2.71 -21.46
CA TRP A 174 2.02 2.68 -21.59
C TRP A 174 2.55 4.06 -21.96
N ILE A 175 3.50 4.56 -21.18
CA ILE A 175 4.11 5.89 -21.37
C ILE A 175 5.50 5.70 -21.96
N PRO A 176 5.70 6.01 -23.26
CA PRO A 176 7.02 5.95 -23.88
C PRO A 176 7.88 7.13 -23.41
N LEU A 177 9.14 6.85 -23.05
CA LEU A 177 10.10 7.84 -22.57
C LEU A 177 11.27 8.05 -23.53
N ALA A 178 11.80 6.98 -24.10
CA ALA A 178 12.93 7.01 -25.03
C ALA A 178 12.82 5.88 -26.07
N ARG A 179 13.62 5.98 -27.12
CA ARG A 179 13.75 4.90 -28.11
C ARG A 179 15.01 4.09 -27.83
N PRO A 180 14.96 2.76 -27.99
CA PRO A 180 16.14 1.93 -27.83
C PRO A 180 17.20 2.26 -28.90
N SER A 181 18.46 1.96 -28.59
CA SER A 181 19.56 2.08 -29.56
C SER A 181 19.32 1.15 -30.75
N SER A 182 19.45 1.68 -31.96
CA SER A 182 19.33 0.89 -33.19
C SER A 182 20.65 0.32 -33.67
N THR A 183 21.78 0.77 -33.12
CA THR A 183 23.13 0.47 -33.67
C THR A 183 24.09 -0.10 -32.62
N LYS A 184 23.92 0.21 -31.37
CA LYS A 184 24.80 -0.25 -30.28
C LYS A 184 24.24 -1.50 -29.62
N PRO A 185 25.11 -2.42 -29.16
CA PRO A 185 24.65 -3.52 -28.31
C PRO A 185 23.95 -2.99 -27.10
N SER A 186 22.74 -3.49 -26.82
CA SER A 186 21.96 -3.11 -25.63
C SER A 186 21.14 -4.28 -25.13
N CYS A 187 21.03 -4.40 -23.82
CA CYS A 187 20.17 -5.37 -23.17
C CYS A 187 18.82 -4.72 -22.86
N LEU A 188 17.76 -5.28 -23.43
CA LEU A 188 16.39 -4.84 -23.18
C LEU A 188 15.74 -5.74 -22.15
N MET A 189 15.21 -5.15 -21.08
CA MET A 189 14.54 -5.86 -20.00
C MET A 189 13.36 -5.08 -19.45
N THR A 190 12.30 -5.80 -19.13
CA THR A 190 11.15 -5.26 -18.40
C THR A 190 11.22 -5.70 -16.94
N VAL A 191 11.02 -4.76 -16.03
CA VAL A 191 11.12 -4.95 -14.59
C VAL A 191 9.81 -4.57 -13.91
N MET A 192 9.25 -5.50 -13.14
CA MET A 192 8.05 -5.29 -12.34
C MET A 192 8.40 -5.24 -10.85
N CYS A 193 7.75 -4.34 -10.12
CA CYS A 193 7.75 -4.29 -8.66
C CYS A 193 6.31 -4.31 -8.16
N TYR A 194 5.95 -5.28 -7.30
CA TYR A 194 4.58 -5.45 -6.87
C TYR A 194 4.48 -6.04 -5.45
N ASN A 195 3.93 -5.26 -4.53
CA ASN A 195 3.46 -5.77 -3.23
C ASN A 195 2.08 -6.40 -3.44
N VAL A 196 1.97 -7.71 -3.21
CA VAL A 196 0.77 -8.48 -3.53
C VAL A 196 -0.24 -8.55 -2.38
N LEU A 197 0.05 -7.92 -1.26
CA LEU A 197 -0.75 -7.96 -0.03
C LEU A 197 -1.01 -9.41 0.43
N CYS A 198 -0.23 -9.92 1.37
CA CYS A 198 -0.41 -11.26 1.88
C CYS A 198 -1.74 -11.43 2.65
N ASP A 199 -2.22 -12.66 2.73
CA ASP A 199 -3.51 -12.97 3.36
C ASP A 199 -3.56 -12.53 4.83
N LYS A 200 -2.46 -12.69 5.55
CA LYS A 200 -2.36 -12.32 6.96
C LYS A 200 -2.66 -10.84 7.22
N TYR A 201 -2.27 -9.95 6.32
CA TYR A 201 -2.49 -8.49 6.47
C TYR A 201 -3.77 -8.01 5.80
N ALA A 202 -4.37 -8.82 4.92
CA ALA A 202 -5.63 -8.53 4.25
C ALA A 202 -6.83 -8.73 5.20
N THR A 203 -6.86 -7.99 6.30
CA THR A 203 -7.88 -8.13 7.33
C THR A 203 -9.05 -7.21 7.10
N ARG A 204 -10.23 -7.60 7.58
CA ARG A 204 -11.41 -6.75 7.56
C ARG A 204 -11.22 -5.46 8.36
N GLN A 205 -10.43 -5.50 9.43
CA GLN A 205 -10.13 -4.32 10.23
C GLN A 205 -9.42 -3.23 9.41
N MET A 206 -8.51 -3.63 8.53
CA MET A 206 -7.77 -2.71 7.66
C MET A 206 -8.56 -2.35 6.39
N TYR A 207 -9.27 -3.30 5.82
CA TYR A 207 -9.90 -3.21 4.49
C TYR A 207 -11.41 -3.47 4.56
N GLY A 208 -12.08 -2.96 5.59
CA GLY A 208 -13.52 -3.16 5.82
C GLY A 208 -14.44 -2.64 4.70
N TYR A 209 -13.92 -1.81 3.81
CA TYR A 209 -14.60 -1.33 2.61
C TYR A 209 -14.60 -2.35 1.45
N CYS A 210 -13.78 -3.39 1.53
CA CYS A 210 -13.72 -4.46 0.55
C CYS A 210 -14.60 -5.63 0.98
N PRO A 211 -15.45 -6.20 0.12
CA PRO A 211 -16.19 -7.41 0.44
C PRO A 211 -15.27 -8.55 0.85
N THR A 212 -15.68 -9.38 1.81
CA THR A 212 -14.81 -10.44 2.34
C THR A 212 -14.39 -11.45 1.28
N TRP A 213 -15.29 -11.78 0.34
CA TRP A 213 -14.99 -12.68 -0.75
C TRP A 213 -13.95 -12.12 -1.74
N ALA A 214 -13.90 -10.79 -1.93
CA ALA A 214 -12.91 -10.12 -2.77
C ALA A 214 -11.58 -9.90 -2.03
N LEU A 215 -11.61 -9.83 -0.71
CA LEU A 215 -10.43 -9.71 0.15
C LEU A 215 -9.72 -11.06 0.35
N ALA A 216 -10.44 -12.17 0.22
CA ALA A 216 -9.93 -13.52 0.40
C ALA A 216 -8.78 -13.85 -0.56
N TRP A 217 -7.73 -14.49 -0.04
CA TRP A 217 -6.54 -14.83 -0.83
C TRP A 217 -6.84 -15.69 -2.07
N ASP A 218 -7.73 -16.66 -1.94
CA ASP A 218 -8.11 -17.53 -3.06
C ASP A 218 -8.77 -16.79 -4.24
N TYR A 219 -9.42 -15.67 -3.98
CA TYR A 219 -9.92 -14.77 -5.00
C TYR A 219 -8.79 -13.89 -5.56
N ARG A 220 -8.03 -13.21 -4.69
CA ARG A 220 -7.01 -12.25 -5.07
C ARG A 220 -5.82 -12.86 -5.79
N LYS A 221 -5.33 -14.03 -5.36
CA LYS A 221 -4.16 -14.69 -5.98
C LYS A 221 -4.34 -14.97 -7.47
N LYS A 222 -5.56 -15.30 -7.90
CA LYS A 222 -5.88 -15.52 -9.32
C LYS A 222 -5.76 -14.24 -10.14
N ALA A 223 -6.29 -13.15 -9.62
CA ALA A 223 -6.20 -11.83 -10.25
C ALA A 223 -4.75 -11.32 -10.29
N ILE A 224 -3.99 -11.50 -9.20
CA ILE A 224 -2.58 -11.13 -9.12
C ILE A 224 -1.76 -11.90 -10.17
N LEU A 225 -1.94 -13.21 -10.26
CA LEU A 225 -1.24 -14.03 -11.25
C LEU A 225 -1.61 -13.64 -12.69
N ALA A 226 -2.90 -13.37 -12.94
CA ALA A 226 -3.37 -12.90 -14.24
C ALA A 226 -2.73 -11.56 -14.62
N GLU A 227 -2.58 -10.65 -13.68
CA GLU A 227 -1.93 -9.35 -13.87
C GLU A 227 -0.43 -9.50 -14.13
N ILE A 228 0.27 -10.35 -13.38
CA ILE A 228 1.68 -10.68 -13.62
C ILE A 228 1.87 -11.28 -15.03
N ARG A 229 1.02 -12.19 -15.43
CA ARG A 229 1.05 -12.81 -16.77
C ARG A 229 0.72 -11.83 -17.89
N HIS A 230 -0.18 -10.88 -17.64
CA HIS A 230 -0.55 -9.87 -18.62
C HIS A 230 0.63 -8.97 -19.01
N TYR A 231 1.42 -8.56 -18.02
CA TYR A 231 2.56 -7.66 -18.27
C TYR A 231 3.83 -8.35 -18.72
N THR A 232 3.96 -9.64 -18.56
CA THR A 232 5.08 -10.46 -19.07
C THR A 232 6.47 -9.90 -18.80
N ALA A 233 6.69 -9.34 -17.60
CA ALA A 233 7.98 -8.77 -17.22
C ALA A 233 9.11 -9.81 -17.24
N ASP A 234 10.32 -9.37 -17.56
CA ASP A 234 11.50 -10.25 -17.57
C ASP A 234 12.05 -10.50 -16.16
N ILE A 235 11.91 -9.49 -15.28
CA ILE A 235 12.27 -9.54 -13.86
C ILE A 235 11.07 -9.10 -13.05
N ILE A 236 10.70 -9.88 -12.03
CA ILE A 236 9.54 -9.63 -11.18
C ILE A 236 9.98 -9.62 -9.73
N SER A 237 9.81 -8.48 -9.07
CA SER A 237 10.10 -8.28 -7.66
C SER A 237 8.78 -8.21 -6.90
N LEU A 238 8.55 -9.16 -5.98
CA LEU A 238 7.32 -9.24 -5.19
C LEU A 238 7.61 -9.05 -3.71
N GLN A 239 6.73 -8.37 -3.02
CA GLN A 239 6.73 -8.20 -1.57
C GLN A 239 5.42 -8.77 -1.00
N GLU A 240 5.44 -9.08 0.30
CA GLU A 240 4.34 -9.72 1.02
C GLU A 240 3.88 -11.05 0.40
N VAL A 241 4.83 -11.86 0.00
CA VAL A 241 4.58 -13.23 -0.44
C VAL A 241 4.74 -14.16 0.76
N GLU A 242 3.70 -14.86 1.16
CA GLU A 242 3.80 -15.88 2.20
C GLU A 242 4.62 -17.08 1.74
N THR A 243 5.38 -17.68 2.64
CA THR A 243 6.28 -18.80 2.33
C THR A 243 5.59 -19.93 1.58
N ASP A 244 4.45 -20.40 2.08
CA ASP A 244 3.67 -21.47 1.41
C ASP A 244 3.15 -21.04 0.03
N GLN A 245 2.77 -19.76 -0.12
CA GLN A 245 2.29 -19.25 -1.40
C GLN A 245 3.40 -19.13 -2.44
N PHE A 246 4.63 -18.83 -2.01
CA PHE A 246 5.77 -18.89 -2.90
C PHE A 246 5.98 -20.29 -3.46
N TYR A 247 6.13 -21.30 -2.59
CA TYR A 247 6.47 -22.65 -3.01
C TYR A 247 5.33 -23.41 -3.66
N LYS A 248 4.09 -23.22 -3.22
CA LYS A 248 2.93 -23.98 -3.68
C LYS A 248 2.14 -23.32 -4.80
N PHE A 249 2.27 -22.00 -4.97
CA PHE A 249 1.49 -21.26 -5.95
C PHE A 249 2.36 -20.49 -6.95
N PHE A 250 3.07 -19.43 -6.52
CA PHE A 250 3.79 -18.57 -7.47
C PHE A 250 4.90 -19.31 -8.22
N LEU A 251 5.76 -20.05 -7.52
CA LEU A 251 6.89 -20.72 -8.16
C LEU A 251 6.45 -21.77 -9.18
N PRO A 252 5.52 -22.71 -8.88
CA PRO A 252 5.06 -23.66 -9.87
C PRO A 252 4.39 -23.02 -11.08
N GLU A 253 3.56 -22.00 -10.87
CA GLU A 253 2.85 -21.33 -11.95
C GLU A 253 3.82 -20.54 -12.85
N LEU A 254 4.73 -19.76 -12.28
CA LEU A 254 5.68 -18.97 -13.04
C LEU A 254 6.78 -19.83 -13.70
N LYS A 255 7.13 -20.98 -13.12
CA LYS A 255 8.00 -21.96 -13.81
C LYS A 255 7.42 -22.44 -15.13
N ARG A 256 6.11 -22.69 -15.17
CA ARG A 256 5.41 -23.05 -16.42
C ARG A 256 5.51 -21.92 -17.47
N ASP A 257 5.58 -20.69 -17.02
CA ASP A 257 5.68 -19.50 -17.87
C ASP A 257 7.13 -19.12 -18.24
N GLY A 258 8.12 -19.94 -17.87
CA GLY A 258 9.53 -19.77 -18.23
C GLY A 258 10.34 -18.93 -17.24
N TYR A 259 9.90 -18.85 -15.99
CA TYR A 259 10.63 -18.19 -14.91
C TYR A 259 11.28 -19.18 -13.95
N GLU A 260 12.35 -18.75 -13.32
CA GLU A 260 12.86 -19.25 -12.06
C GLU A 260 12.73 -18.17 -10.99
N GLY A 261 12.75 -18.56 -9.72
CA GLY A 261 12.56 -17.62 -8.63
C GLY A 261 13.35 -17.96 -7.38
N ILE A 262 13.68 -16.94 -6.62
CA ILE A 262 14.24 -17.02 -5.28
C ILE A 262 13.30 -16.35 -4.28
N PHE A 263 13.36 -16.77 -3.02
CA PHE A 263 12.50 -16.28 -1.96
C PHE A 263 13.21 -16.28 -0.62
N SER A 264 12.90 -15.30 0.21
CA SER A 264 13.23 -15.31 1.63
C SER A 264 12.10 -14.76 2.46
N PRO A 265 11.68 -15.46 3.54
CA PRO A 265 10.76 -14.91 4.52
C PRO A 265 11.45 -13.87 5.39
N LYS A 266 10.67 -13.02 6.06
CA LYS A 266 11.15 -12.13 7.11
C LYS A 266 11.88 -12.92 8.22
N SER A 267 12.83 -12.29 8.88
CA SER A 267 13.76 -12.93 9.81
C SER A 267 13.10 -13.71 10.95
N ARG A 268 11.89 -13.30 11.38
CA ARG A 268 11.15 -14.02 12.43
C ARG A 268 10.88 -15.49 12.11
N ALA A 269 10.86 -15.86 10.84
CA ALA A 269 10.64 -17.23 10.41
C ALA A 269 11.66 -18.22 11.01
N LYS A 270 12.87 -17.75 11.30
CA LYS A 270 13.95 -18.58 11.85
C LYS A 270 13.67 -19.10 13.28
N THR A 271 12.87 -18.37 14.03
CA THR A 271 12.52 -18.68 15.43
C THR A 271 11.14 -19.29 15.60
N MET A 272 10.39 -19.44 14.52
CA MET A 272 9.03 -19.97 14.53
C MET A 272 8.99 -21.47 14.24
N SER A 273 7.92 -22.13 14.71
CA SER A 273 7.65 -23.53 14.38
C SER A 273 7.42 -23.71 12.88
N GLU A 274 7.60 -24.93 12.39
CA GLU A 274 7.36 -25.24 10.96
C GLU A 274 5.94 -24.91 10.52
N SER A 275 4.95 -25.14 11.38
CA SER A 275 3.53 -24.83 11.12
C SER A 275 3.23 -23.33 11.02
N GLU A 276 3.97 -22.51 11.77
CA GLU A 276 3.79 -21.05 11.76
C GLU A 276 4.62 -20.38 10.66
N ARG A 277 5.81 -20.91 10.38
CA ARG A 277 6.76 -20.39 9.40
C ARG A 277 6.16 -20.27 8.00
N LYS A 278 5.28 -21.19 7.62
CA LYS A 278 4.62 -21.19 6.30
C LYS A 278 3.76 -19.94 6.04
N TYR A 279 3.31 -19.25 7.08
CA TYR A 279 2.52 -18.01 6.98
C TYR A 279 3.36 -16.74 7.09
N VAL A 280 4.67 -16.87 7.28
CA VAL A 280 5.55 -15.70 7.30
C VAL A 280 5.74 -15.20 5.88
N ASP A 281 5.44 -13.94 5.67
CA ASP A 281 5.64 -13.25 4.39
C ASP A 281 7.11 -12.84 4.20
N GLY A 282 7.47 -12.65 2.95
CA GLY A 282 8.80 -12.23 2.57
C GLY A 282 8.84 -11.65 1.17
N CYS A 283 10.03 -11.60 0.62
CA CYS A 283 10.33 -11.08 -0.70
C CYS A 283 10.68 -12.19 -1.67
N ALA A 284 10.26 -12.03 -2.92
CA ALA A 284 10.58 -12.94 -4.02
C ALA A 284 11.10 -12.17 -5.24
N ILE A 285 12.02 -12.79 -5.96
CA ILE A 285 12.50 -12.32 -7.26
C ILE A 285 12.32 -13.46 -8.25
N PHE A 286 11.58 -13.20 -9.33
CA PHE A 286 11.48 -14.09 -10.48
C PHE A 286 12.21 -13.48 -11.66
N TYR A 287 12.85 -14.31 -12.45
CA TYR A 287 13.58 -13.90 -13.64
C TYR A 287 13.31 -14.88 -14.78
N ARG A 288 13.22 -14.34 -16.00
CA ARG A 288 13.00 -15.14 -17.20
C ARG A 288 14.27 -15.93 -17.56
N THR A 289 14.17 -17.24 -17.56
CA THR A 289 15.32 -18.14 -17.77
C THR A 289 15.91 -18.05 -19.17
N ALA A 290 15.13 -17.62 -20.15
CA ALA A 290 15.62 -17.38 -21.51
C ALA A 290 16.64 -16.22 -21.57
N LYS A 291 16.51 -15.23 -20.68
CA LYS A 291 17.33 -14.01 -20.69
C LYS A 291 18.40 -13.96 -19.59
N PHE A 292 18.19 -14.68 -18.47
CA PHE A 292 19.04 -14.59 -17.28
C PHE A 292 19.38 -15.95 -16.70
N THR A 293 20.53 -16.02 -16.03
CA THR A 293 20.96 -17.14 -15.18
C THR A 293 21.31 -16.61 -13.80
N LEU A 294 20.88 -17.28 -12.75
CA LEU A 294 21.25 -16.97 -11.38
C LEU A 294 22.69 -17.41 -11.11
N ILE A 295 23.53 -16.49 -10.66
CA ILE A 295 24.90 -16.77 -10.20
C ILE A 295 24.87 -17.06 -8.70
N GLN A 296 24.22 -16.19 -7.92
CA GLN A 296 24.16 -16.26 -6.47
C GLN A 296 22.99 -15.46 -5.92
N GLU A 297 22.40 -15.94 -4.84
CA GLU A 297 21.43 -15.20 -4.04
C GLU A 297 22.08 -14.63 -2.79
N HIS A 298 21.60 -13.47 -2.32
CA HIS A 298 22.06 -12.81 -1.11
C HIS A 298 20.85 -12.36 -0.29
N LEU A 299 20.87 -12.71 1.00
CA LEU A 299 19.88 -12.27 1.97
C LEU A 299 20.48 -11.17 2.84
N VAL A 300 19.78 -10.06 2.97
CA VAL A 300 20.12 -8.94 3.86
C VAL A 300 19.13 -8.92 5.01
N GLU A 301 19.58 -9.29 6.19
CA GLU A 301 18.77 -9.31 7.41
C GLU A 301 19.05 -8.06 8.25
N PHE A 302 18.14 -7.12 8.26
CA PHE A 302 18.38 -5.84 8.94
C PHE A 302 18.52 -5.97 10.44
N ASN A 303 17.80 -6.90 11.07
CA ASN A 303 17.95 -7.16 12.50
C ASN A 303 19.35 -7.69 12.86
N GLN A 304 19.94 -8.54 12.04
CA GLN A 304 21.30 -9.07 12.26
C GLN A 304 22.34 -7.96 12.06
N LEU A 305 22.18 -7.14 11.04
CA LEU A 305 23.06 -5.99 10.80
C LEU A 305 22.96 -4.94 11.90
N ALA A 306 21.76 -4.68 12.40
CA ALA A 306 21.55 -3.79 13.54
C ALA A 306 22.24 -4.31 14.80
N MET A 307 22.12 -5.60 15.09
CA MET A 307 22.79 -6.23 16.23
C MET A 307 24.32 -6.16 16.11
N ALA A 308 24.86 -6.45 14.92
CA ALA A 308 26.31 -6.40 14.67
C ALA A 308 26.90 -4.98 14.78
N ASN A 309 26.08 -3.94 14.60
CA ASN A 309 26.48 -2.54 14.63
C ASN A 309 25.85 -1.76 15.81
N SER A 310 25.41 -2.44 16.87
CA SER A 310 24.72 -1.82 18.00
C SER A 310 25.62 -1.31 19.11
N GLU A 311 26.92 -1.56 19.04
CA GLU A 311 27.88 -1.20 20.09
C GLU A 311 27.82 0.31 20.41
N GLY A 312 27.42 0.62 21.64
CA GLY A 312 27.27 2.00 22.10
C GLY A 312 25.98 2.72 21.68
N SER A 313 24.96 1.98 21.19
CA SER A 313 23.67 2.57 20.81
C SER A 313 22.49 1.75 21.29
N ASP A 314 21.82 2.25 22.33
CA ASP A 314 20.56 1.67 22.82
C ASP A 314 19.43 1.78 21.77
N ASP A 315 19.44 2.83 20.96
CA ASP A 315 18.41 3.03 19.92
C ASP A 315 18.51 2.00 18.80
N MET A 316 19.72 1.60 18.40
CA MET A 316 19.90 0.48 17.47
C MET A 316 19.32 -0.82 18.02
N LEU A 317 19.54 -1.12 19.30
CA LEU A 317 19.03 -2.32 19.96
C LEU A 317 17.52 -2.28 20.18
N ASN A 318 16.97 -1.13 20.58
CA ASN A 318 15.57 -1.03 21.00
C ASN A 318 14.61 -0.68 19.85
N ARG A 319 15.09 0.01 18.84
CA ARG A 319 14.25 0.49 17.73
C ARG A 319 14.48 -0.26 16.42
N VAL A 320 15.74 -0.47 16.02
CA VAL A 320 16.08 -1.07 14.72
C VAL A 320 16.13 -2.60 14.78
N MET A 321 16.87 -3.16 15.73
CA MET A 321 17.04 -4.61 15.86
C MET A 321 15.72 -5.40 16.00
N PRO A 322 14.68 -4.92 16.70
CA PRO A 322 13.43 -5.68 16.82
C PRO A 322 12.63 -5.82 15.51
N LYS A 323 13.02 -5.12 14.45
CA LYS A 323 12.33 -5.17 13.17
C LYS A 323 12.89 -6.28 12.28
N ASP A 324 12.02 -7.13 11.79
CA ASP A 324 12.36 -8.38 11.08
C ASP A 324 12.38 -8.24 9.54
N ASN A 325 12.34 -7.03 9.04
CA ASN A 325 12.40 -6.72 7.62
C ASN A 325 13.69 -7.23 6.98
N ILE A 326 13.62 -7.52 5.69
CA ILE A 326 14.72 -8.06 4.89
C ILE A 326 14.86 -7.38 3.54
N GLY A 327 16.04 -7.51 2.96
CA GLY A 327 16.29 -7.36 1.53
C GLY A 327 16.73 -8.69 0.94
N LEU A 328 16.33 -8.99 -0.28
CA LEU A 328 16.73 -10.18 -1.04
C LEU A 328 17.35 -9.73 -2.36
N ALA A 329 18.51 -10.25 -2.69
CA ALA A 329 19.20 -9.92 -3.92
C ALA A 329 19.57 -11.16 -4.74
N ALA A 330 19.40 -11.05 -6.06
CA ALA A 330 19.82 -12.03 -7.04
C ALA A 330 20.93 -11.44 -7.89
N LEU A 331 22.12 -12.05 -7.85
CA LEU A 331 23.17 -11.76 -8.82
C LEU A 331 22.89 -12.59 -10.08
N LEU A 332 22.47 -11.91 -11.14
CA LEU A 332 22.11 -12.51 -12.40
C LEU A 332 23.22 -12.30 -13.44
N LYS A 333 23.31 -13.22 -14.38
CA LYS A 333 24.10 -13.11 -15.59
C LYS A 333 23.14 -13.04 -16.78
N THR A 334 23.33 -12.06 -17.67
CA THR A 334 22.56 -11.96 -18.91
C THR A 334 22.96 -13.03 -19.90
N LYS A 335 22.02 -13.45 -20.75
CA LYS A 335 22.20 -14.37 -21.86
C LYS A 335 22.08 -13.61 -23.19
N GLU A 336 22.53 -14.22 -24.27
CA GLU A 336 22.46 -13.65 -25.61
C GLU A 336 21.04 -13.18 -25.99
N ALA A 337 20.02 -13.93 -25.63
CA ALA A 337 18.62 -13.59 -25.92
C ALA A 337 18.11 -12.29 -25.24
N ALA A 338 18.85 -11.73 -24.28
CA ALA A 338 18.51 -10.45 -23.66
C ALA A 338 19.08 -9.25 -24.45
N TRP A 339 19.97 -9.48 -25.42
CA TRP A 339 20.74 -8.46 -26.11
C TRP A 339 20.27 -8.25 -27.55
N GLU A 340 20.17 -7.00 -27.93
CA GLU A 340 19.98 -6.57 -29.31
C GLU A 340 21.26 -5.98 -29.88
N ASN A 341 21.43 -6.05 -31.20
CA ASN A 341 22.58 -5.53 -31.93
C ASN A 341 23.94 -6.04 -31.40
N CYS A 342 23.95 -7.19 -30.74
CA CYS A 342 25.17 -7.76 -30.20
C CYS A 342 25.88 -8.60 -31.28
N PRO A 343 27.20 -8.42 -31.50
CA PRO A 343 27.97 -9.30 -32.41
C PRO A 343 27.92 -10.74 -31.89
N ARG A 344 27.74 -11.70 -32.78
CA ARG A 344 27.76 -13.13 -32.45
C ARG A 344 29.13 -13.49 -31.84
N ASP A 345 29.08 -14.37 -30.84
CA ASP A 345 30.26 -14.85 -30.09
C ASP A 345 31.02 -13.77 -29.30
N SER A 346 30.37 -12.64 -29.00
CA SER A 346 30.97 -11.61 -28.16
C SER A 346 30.67 -11.83 -26.69
N HIS A 347 31.67 -11.73 -25.82
CA HIS A 347 31.49 -11.74 -24.36
C HIS A 347 30.67 -10.53 -23.82
N ILE A 348 30.30 -9.62 -24.71
CA ILE A 348 29.46 -8.45 -24.37
C ILE A 348 28.09 -8.89 -23.81
N ALA A 349 27.53 -9.98 -24.33
CA ALA A 349 26.24 -10.49 -23.88
C ALA A 349 26.25 -11.12 -22.46
N GLU A 350 27.41 -11.32 -21.87
CA GLU A 350 27.57 -11.96 -20.55
C GLU A 350 27.81 -10.93 -19.44
N GLN A 351 26.87 -10.02 -19.24
CA GLN A 351 26.99 -9.00 -18.19
C GLN A 351 26.36 -9.47 -16.87
N ALA A 352 26.94 -9.02 -15.76
CA ALA A 352 26.37 -9.25 -14.44
C ALA A 352 25.41 -8.11 -14.04
N LEU A 353 24.29 -8.48 -13.44
CA LEU A 353 23.26 -7.59 -12.94
C LEU A 353 22.86 -8.02 -11.54
N LEU A 354 22.94 -7.12 -10.57
CA LEU A 354 22.40 -7.36 -9.22
C LEU A 354 20.98 -6.79 -9.14
N VAL A 355 20.03 -7.66 -8.89
CA VAL A 355 18.63 -7.27 -8.66
C VAL A 355 18.33 -7.47 -7.18
N CYS A 356 17.94 -6.40 -6.50
CA CYS A 356 17.53 -6.43 -5.11
C CYS A 356 16.07 -6.05 -4.97
N THR A 357 15.34 -6.77 -4.12
CA THR A 357 14.03 -6.37 -3.62
C THR A 357 14.09 -6.17 -2.13
N ALA A 358 13.40 -5.15 -1.62
CA ALA A 358 13.31 -4.89 -0.18
C ALA A 358 11.87 -4.56 0.21
N HIS A 359 11.52 -4.93 1.45
CA HIS A 359 10.32 -4.47 2.11
C HIS A 359 10.71 -3.86 3.45
N ILE A 360 10.71 -2.53 3.51
CA ILE A 360 11.18 -1.74 4.65
C ILE A 360 10.07 -1.61 5.69
N HIS A 361 10.41 -1.26 6.90
CA HIS A 361 9.46 -1.11 8.00
C HIS A 361 8.30 -0.15 7.64
N TRP A 362 7.09 -0.52 8.03
CA TRP A 362 5.87 0.17 7.56
C TRP A 362 5.49 1.41 8.38
N ASP A 363 5.73 1.41 9.71
CA ASP A 363 5.18 2.41 10.63
C ASP A 363 5.79 3.80 10.38
N PRO A 364 4.97 4.83 10.08
CA PRO A 364 5.47 6.19 9.84
C PRO A 364 6.18 6.81 11.05
N GLU A 365 5.89 6.36 12.26
CA GLU A 365 6.56 6.82 13.49
C GLU A 365 8.04 6.41 13.57
N PHE A 366 8.44 5.42 12.77
CA PHE A 366 9.79 4.86 12.73
C PHE A 366 10.56 5.29 11.47
N CYS A 367 10.48 6.56 11.10
CA CYS A 367 11.21 7.10 9.95
C CYS A 367 12.74 6.94 10.09
N ASP A 368 13.26 7.01 11.31
CA ASP A 368 14.66 6.70 11.64
C ASP A 368 15.03 5.25 11.29
N VAL A 369 14.20 4.30 11.68
CA VAL A 369 14.40 2.88 11.40
C VAL A 369 14.39 2.61 9.89
N LYS A 370 13.46 3.20 9.16
CA LYS A 370 13.39 3.07 7.70
C LYS A 370 14.67 3.55 7.02
N LEU A 371 15.15 4.72 7.41
CA LEU A 371 16.37 5.30 6.87
C LEU A 371 17.60 4.45 7.20
N ILE A 372 17.72 3.96 8.42
CA ILE A 372 18.81 3.09 8.84
C ILE A 372 18.75 1.73 8.13
N GLN A 373 17.57 1.15 7.93
CA GLN A 373 17.42 -0.09 7.17
C GLN A 373 17.93 0.06 5.74
N VAL A 374 17.62 1.17 5.08
CA VAL A 374 18.10 1.45 3.72
C VAL A 374 19.61 1.73 3.69
N MET A 375 20.15 2.39 4.69
CA MET A 375 21.60 2.59 4.83
C MET A 375 22.33 1.25 4.99
N MET A 376 21.83 0.37 5.85
CA MET A 376 22.36 -0.99 6.02
C MET A 376 22.24 -1.82 4.74
N LEU A 377 21.13 -1.71 4.03
CA LEU A 377 20.92 -2.35 2.73
C LEU A 377 21.98 -1.88 1.72
N SER A 378 22.18 -0.58 1.60
CA SER A 378 23.15 0.01 0.67
C SER A 378 24.58 -0.46 0.99
N HIS A 379 24.93 -0.53 2.26
CA HIS A 379 26.24 -1.04 2.71
C HIS A 379 26.42 -2.52 2.34
N ALA A 380 25.42 -3.35 2.62
CA ALA A 380 25.45 -4.77 2.28
C ALA A 380 25.55 -5.01 0.76
N LEU A 381 24.75 -4.28 -0.03
CA LEU A 381 24.78 -4.38 -1.49
C LEU A 381 26.13 -3.93 -2.08
N LYS A 382 26.77 -2.92 -1.50
CA LYS A 382 28.12 -2.50 -1.91
C LYS A 382 29.12 -3.63 -1.73
N GLY A 383 29.07 -4.32 -0.60
CA GLY A 383 29.91 -5.50 -0.36
C GLY A 383 29.70 -6.59 -1.41
N VAL A 384 28.44 -6.90 -1.72
CA VAL A 384 28.08 -7.90 -2.74
C VAL A 384 28.61 -7.49 -4.13
N LEU A 385 28.48 -6.23 -4.51
CA LEU A 385 28.94 -5.72 -5.79
C LEU A 385 30.47 -5.75 -5.91
N ASP A 386 31.19 -5.40 -4.86
CA ASP A 386 32.64 -5.43 -4.82
C ASP A 386 33.17 -6.87 -4.94
N GLU A 387 32.59 -7.80 -4.19
CA GLU A 387 32.93 -9.23 -4.26
C GLU A 387 32.64 -9.80 -5.67
N ALA A 388 31.47 -9.49 -6.23
CA ALA A 388 31.09 -9.94 -7.56
C ALA A 388 32.03 -9.40 -8.64
N SER A 389 32.41 -8.13 -8.56
CA SER A 389 33.33 -7.49 -9.52
C SER A 389 34.72 -8.15 -9.49
N ILE A 390 35.24 -8.47 -8.30
CA ILE A 390 36.52 -9.17 -8.15
C ILE A 390 36.43 -10.60 -8.70
N ARG A 391 35.39 -11.34 -8.29
CA ARG A 391 35.23 -12.76 -8.65
C ARG A 391 35.01 -12.97 -10.14
N LEU A 392 34.21 -12.13 -10.76
CA LEU A 392 33.85 -12.25 -12.17
C LEU A 392 34.89 -11.62 -13.10
N ARG A 393 35.90 -10.92 -12.56
CA ARG A 393 36.88 -10.13 -13.33
C ARG A 393 36.18 -9.27 -14.40
N ALA A 394 34.99 -8.84 -14.08
CA ALA A 394 34.09 -8.18 -14.99
C ALA A 394 34.12 -6.66 -14.80
N ALA A 395 33.61 -5.97 -15.78
CA ALA A 395 33.23 -4.57 -15.67
C ALA A 395 32.26 -4.35 -14.48
N PRO A 396 32.06 -3.11 -14.01
CA PRO A 396 31.19 -2.83 -12.88
C PRO A 396 29.80 -3.45 -13.02
N VAL A 397 29.40 -4.22 -12.00
CA VAL A 397 28.07 -4.86 -11.94
C VAL A 397 27.01 -3.78 -11.76
N GLN A 398 25.96 -3.83 -12.57
CA GLN A 398 24.86 -2.89 -12.51
C GLN A 398 23.85 -3.28 -11.42
N LEU A 399 23.14 -2.29 -10.85
CA LEU A 399 22.18 -2.47 -9.78
C LEU A 399 20.77 -2.09 -10.22
N LEU A 400 19.81 -2.99 -9.96
CA LEU A 400 18.38 -2.73 -9.88
C LEU A 400 17.92 -2.91 -8.44
N LEU A 401 17.32 -1.87 -7.88
CA LEU A 401 16.80 -1.89 -6.51
C LEU A 401 15.31 -1.58 -6.56
N CYS A 402 14.50 -2.58 -6.31
CA CYS A 402 13.05 -2.50 -6.33
C CYS A 402 12.50 -2.73 -4.92
N GLY A 403 11.30 -2.25 -4.65
CA GLY A 403 10.64 -2.65 -3.42
C GLY A 403 9.58 -1.69 -2.92
N ASP A 404 8.98 -2.13 -1.83
CA ASP A 404 8.14 -1.34 -0.96
C ASP A 404 9.02 -0.72 0.14
N PHE A 405 9.35 0.54 -0.04
CA PHE A 405 10.19 1.29 0.90
C PHE A 405 9.39 1.97 2.01
N ASN A 406 8.06 1.85 1.98
CA ASN A 406 7.19 2.49 2.97
C ASN A 406 7.55 3.95 3.26
N SER A 407 8.06 4.66 2.26
CA SER A 407 8.65 5.98 2.37
C SER A 407 8.21 6.88 1.22
N LEU A 408 7.75 8.08 1.57
CA LEU A 408 7.30 9.07 0.60
C LEU A 408 8.49 9.70 -0.16
N PRO A 409 8.25 10.32 -1.33
CA PRO A 409 9.30 10.92 -2.15
C PRO A 409 10.15 11.99 -1.45
N ASP A 410 9.58 12.71 -0.48
CA ASP A 410 10.24 13.74 0.32
C ASP A 410 10.96 13.22 1.58
N SER A 411 10.96 11.90 1.80
CA SER A 411 11.61 11.28 2.96
C SER A 411 13.12 11.19 2.84
N GLY A 412 13.79 11.07 3.99
CA GLY A 412 15.24 10.82 4.06
C GLY A 412 15.68 9.53 3.35
N VAL A 413 14.82 8.51 3.31
CA VAL A 413 15.06 7.25 2.56
C VAL A 413 15.25 7.54 1.08
N ILE A 414 14.33 8.27 0.48
CA ILE A 414 14.37 8.55 -0.97
C ILE A 414 15.43 9.60 -1.30
N GLU A 415 15.65 10.57 -0.43
CA GLU A 415 16.78 11.51 -0.54
C GLU A 415 18.11 10.74 -0.57
N PHE A 416 18.33 9.85 0.40
CA PHE A 416 19.55 9.03 0.46
C PHE A 416 19.78 8.20 -0.79
N LEU A 417 18.76 7.46 -1.25
CA LEU A 417 18.87 6.59 -2.43
C LEU A 417 19.11 7.39 -3.72
N SER A 418 18.43 8.51 -3.89
CA SER A 418 18.45 9.29 -5.14
C SER A 418 19.68 10.21 -5.24
N SER A 419 20.03 10.89 -4.15
CA SER A 419 21.15 11.83 -4.12
C SER A 419 22.49 11.16 -3.80
N GLY A 420 22.47 9.98 -3.19
CA GLY A 420 23.65 9.27 -2.71
C GLY A 420 24.14 9.73 -1.35
N ARG A 421 23.38 10.60 -0.66
CA ARG A 421 23.75 11.16 0.64
C ARG A 421 22.53 11.60 1.46
N VAL A 422 22.73 11.67 2.77
CA VAL A 422 21.80 12.30 3.72
C VAL A 422 22.61 12.94 4.84
N LEU A 423 22.15 14.08 5.32
CA LEU A 423 22.82 14.77 6.44
C LEU A 423 22.62 14.01 7.75
N SER A 424 23.61 14.05 8.64
CA SER A 424 23.54 13.35 9.94
C SER A 424 22.53 13.95 10.91
N ASP A 425 22.06 15.17 10.66
CA ASP A 425 21.02 15.87 11.39
C ASP A 425 19.67 15.90 10.65
N HIS A 426 19.49 15.04 9.64
CA HIS A 426 18.22 14.93 8.94
C HIS A 426 17.08 14.64 9.92
N GLN A 427 15.94 15.31 9.74
CA GLN A 427 14.77 15.22 10.63
C GLN A 427 14.28 13.77 10.87
N ASP A 428 14.45 12.88 9.89
CA ASP A 428 14.03 11.48 10.02
C ASP A 428 14.82 10.71 11.07
N PHE A 429 16.02 11.18 11.48
CA PHE A 429 16.74 10.60 12.61
C PHE A 429 16.15 10.97 13.98
N LYS A 430 15.17 11.87 14.05
CA LYS A 430 14.43 12.25 15.27
C LYS A 430 15.33 12.76 16.41
N ASP A 431 16.44 13.40 16.07
CA ASP A 431 17.47 13.85 17.02
C ASP A 431 18.06 12.73 17.90
N LEU A 432 17.93 11.45 17.47
CA LEU A 432 18.47 10.31 18.18
C LEU A 432 19.96 10.12 17.90
N PRO A 433 20.76 9.60 18.85
CA PRO A 433 22.23 9.58 18.77
C PRO A 433 22.78 8.43 17.90
N TYR A 434 22.38 8.37 16.64
CA TYR A 434 22.85 7.35 15.69
C TYR A 434 24.21 7.63 15.04
N LYS A 435 24.70 8.86 15.11
CA LYS A 435 25.83 9.32 14.29
C LYS A 435 27.08 8.45 14.37
N SER A 436 27.53 8.08 15.57
CA SER A 436 28.73 7.28 15.75
C SER A 436 28.64 5.87 15.18
N VAL A 437 27.43 5.30 15.23
CA VAL A 437 27.16 3.95 14.72
C VAL A 437 27.04 3.96 13.20
N LEU A 438 26.31 4.93 12.66
CA LEU A 438 26.04 5.03 11.23
C LEU A 438 27.28 5.42 10.41
N GLN A 439 28.24 6.09 10.98
CA GLN A 439 29.52 6.36 10.32
C GLN A 439 30.28 5.08 9.97
N LYS A 440 30.18 4.03 10.81
CA LYS A 440 30.77 2.71 10.53
C LYS A 440 30.11 2.02 9.34
N ILE A 441 28.82 2.24 9.15
CA ILE A 441 28.02 1.62 8.08
C ILE A 441 28.16 2.39 6.76
N SER A 442 28.17 3.72 6.82
CA SER A 442 28.20 4.54 5.59
C SER A 442 29.57 4.55 4.91
N GLY A 443 30.64 4.23 5.62
CA GLY A 443 32.00 4.32 5.08
C GLY A 443 32.38 5.74 4.60
N CYS A 444 31.64 6.77 5.05
CA CYS A 444 31.88 8.15 4.68
C CYS A 444 32.90 8.81 5.63
N GLU A 445 33.89 9.49 5.04
CA GLU A 445 34.93 10.21 5.81
C GLU A 445 34.42 11.55 6.35
N LYS A 446 33.33 12.09 5.80
CA LYS A 446 32.78 13.37 6.22
C LYS A 446 31.93 13.24 7.50
N PRO A 447 32.18 14.08 8.52
CA PRO A 447 31.58 13.87 9.85
C PRO A 447 30.09 14.19 9.93
N ASN A 448 29.50 14.88 8.94
CA ASN A 448 28.14 15.42 9.01
C ASN A 448 27.20 14.84 7.93
N GLU A 449 27.64 13.87 7.17
CA GLU A 449 26.79 13.21 6.17
C GLU A 449 27.06 11.72 6.10
N PHE A 450 26.02 10.98 5.68
CA PHE A 450 26.11 9.57 5.34
C PHE A 450 25.94 9.42 3.83
N THR A 451 26.74 8.55 3.20
CA THR A 451 26.76 8.41 1.74
C THR A 451 26.74 6.96 1.32
N HIS A 452 26.36 6.74 0.07
CA HIS A 452 26.59 5.51 -0.67
C HIS A 452 27.21 5.82 -2.04
N SER A 453 27.85 4.83 -2.64
CA SER A 453 28.58 5.01 -3.91
C SER A 453 27.73 4.80 -5.15
N PHE A 454 26.48 4.37 -5.03
CA PHE A 454 25.60 4.08 -6.16
C PHE A 454 25.15 5.36 -6.85
N LYS A 455 25.01 5.29 -8.18
CA LYS A 455 24.44 6.34 -9.01
C LYS A 455 23.07 5.88 -9.48
N LEU A 456 22.07 6.02 -8.59
CA LEU A 456 20.72 5.56 -8.82
C LEU A 456 19.81 6.68 -9.33
N ALA A 457 18.79 6.29 -10.08
CA ALA A 457 17.64 7.12 -10.39
C ALA A 457 16.36 6.29 -10.23
N SER A 458 15.28 6.95 -9.87
CA SER A 458 13.94 6.32 -9.84
C SER A 458 13.36 6.30 -11.25
N ALA A 459 12.78 5.16 -11.65
CA ALA A 459 12.10 5.04 -12.94
C ALA A 459 10.81 5.85 -13.01
N TYR A 460 10.11 5.99 -11.89
CA TYR A 460 8.86 6.74 -11.78
C TYR A 460 9.10 8.10 -11.12
N SER A 461 8.42 9.13 -11.63
CA SER A 461 8.27 10.43 -10.98
C SER A 461 6.86 10.61 -10.41
N GLU A 462 6.70 11.54 -9.49
CA GLU A 462 5.41 11.89 -8.89
C GLU A 462 4.40 12.39 -9.93
N ASP A 463 4.87 13.06 -10.98
CA ASP A 463 4.03 13.56 -12.07
C ASP A 463 3.38 12.44 -12.88
N ILE A 464 4.04 11.28 -12.97
CA ILE A 464 3.57 10.13 -13.73
C ILE A 464 2.64 9.26 -12.91
N MET A 465 3.03 8.97 -11.67
CA MET A 465 2.31 8.03 -10.79
C MET A 465 2.02 8.72 -9.46
N PRO A 466 0.79 9.22 -9.27
CA PRO A 466 0.47 10.01 -8.07
C PRO A 466 0.42 9.19 -6.79
N TYR A 467 0.25 7.88 -6.90
CA TYR A 467 0.26 6.94 -5.78
C TYR A 467 0.56 5.52 -6.26
N THR A 468 1.28 4.76 -5.45
CA THR A 468 1.54 3.33 -5.66
C THR A 468 0.77 2.47 -4.66
N ASN A 469 0.41 3.03 -3.51
CA ASN A 469 -0.49 2.43 -2.51
C ASN A 469 -1.76 3.28 -2.39
N TYR A 470 -2.92 2.62 -2.39
CA TYR A 470 -4.23 3.27 -2.43
C TYR A 470 -5.19 2.60 -1.45
N THR A 471 -5.23 3.09 -0.22
CA THR A 471 -6.16 2.65 0.81
C THR A 471 -7.11 3.78 1.21
N PHE A 472 -8.09 3.50 2.04
CA PHE A 472 -8.96 4.55 2.57
C PHE A 472 -8.20 5.59 3.41
N HIS A 473 -7.26 5.12 4.23
CA HIS A 473 -6.51 5.98 5.17
C HIS A 473 -5.25 6.59 4.57
N PHE A 474 -4.70 5.99 3.53
CA PHE A 474 -3.44 6.41 2.93
C PHE A 474 -3.45 6.25 1.41
N LYS A 475 -2.98 7.27 0.73
CA LYS A 475 -2.72 7.26 -0.72
C LYS A 475 -1.40 7.97 -0.95
N GLY A 476 -0.42 7.25 -1.46
CA GLY A 476 0.91 7.83 -1.66
C GLY A 476 1.84 6.90 -2.43
N ILE A 477 3.02 7.44 -2.72
CA ILE A 477 4.09 6.74 -3.41
C ILE A 477 5.01 6.15 -2.36
N ILE A 478 5.08 4.83 -2.28
CA ILE A 478 5.94 4.08 -1.35
C ILE A 478 6.69 2.92 -2.01
N ASP A 479 6.36 2.61 -3.27
CA ASP A 479 7.00 1.58 -4.08
C ASP A 479 7.86 2.24 -5.15
N TYR A 480 9.05 1.69 -5.39
CA TYR A 480 10.03 2.27 -6.30
C TYR A 480 10.79 1.21 -7.08
N ILE A 481 11.25 1.60 -8.28
CA ILE A 481 12.25 0.89 -9.07
C ILE A 481 13.41 1.87 -9.29
N PHE A 482 14.52 1.63 -8.60
CA PHE A 482 15.78 2.36 -8.81
C PHE A 482 16.70 1.57 -9.72
N TYR A 483 17.40 2.26 -10.59
CA TYR A 483 18.34 1.69 -11.55
C TYR A 483 19.67 2.46 -11.62
N SER A 484 20.73 1.80 -12.05
CA SER A 484 22.06 2.42 -12.27
C SER A 484 22.01 3.36 -13.47
N LYS A 485 21.86 4.67 -13.21
CA LYS A 485 21.62 5.70 -14.25
C LYS A 485 22.77 5.95 -15.21
N GLN A 486 23.97 5.45 -14.92
CA GLN A 486 25.12 5.59 -15.81
C GLN A 486 25.09 4.63 -16.99
N SER A 487 24.43 3.48 -16.84
CA SER A 487 24.41 2.41 -17.83
C SER A 487 23.00 2.00 -18.26
N MET A 488 21.97 2.44 -17.57
CA MET A 488 20.58 2.11 -17.87
C MET A 488 19.78 3.35 -18.20
N THR A 489 18.84 3.18 -19.15
CA THR A 489 17.90 4.23 -19.58
C THR A 489 16.50 3.65 -19.60
N PRO A 490 15.50 4.29 -18.96
CA PRO A 490 14.11 3.89 -19.07
C PRO A 490 13.56 4.24 -20.45
N LEU A 491 13.00 3.25 -21.14
CA LEU A 491 12.41 3.39 -22.47
C LEU A 491 10.91 3.68 -22.41
N GLY A 492 10.26 3.16 -21.40
CA GLY A 492 8.85 3.35 -21.16
C GLY A 492 8.43 2.72 -19.84
N LEU A 493 7.25 3.07 -19.39
CA LEU A 493 6.70 2.56 -18.14
C LEU A 493 5.17 2.48 -18.15
N LEU A 494 4.64 1.66 -17.25
CA LEU A 494 3.21 1.51 -17.05
C LEU A 494 2.67 2.71 -16.29
N GLY A 495 1.74 3.45 -16.89
CA GLY A 495 1.10 4.60 -16.30
C GLY A 495 0.13 4.26 -15.16
N PRO A 496 -0.52 5.28 -14.58
CA PRO A 496 -1.44 5.10 -13.46
C PRO A 496 -2.75 4.45 -13.90
N LEU A 497 -3.46 3.89 -12.93
CA LEU A 497 -4.87 3.57 -13.08
C LEU A 497 -5.67 4.86 -13.32
N ALA A 498 -6.68 4.78 -14.19
CA ALA A 498 -7.51 5.94 -14.52
C ALA A 498 -8.17 6.55 -13.27
N SER A 499 -7.80 7.77 -12.94
CA SER A 499 -8.36 8.50 -11.78
C SER A 499 -9.86 8.73 -11.90
N ASP A 500 -10.36 8.94 -13.12
CA ASP A 500 -11.77 9.09 -13.38
C ASP A 500 -12.55 7.81 -13.07
N TRP A 501 -12.01 6.65 -13.41
CA TRP A 501 -12.62 5.38 -13.07
C TRP A 501 -12.75 5.19 -11.55
N LEU A 502 -11.70 5.51 -10.80
CA LEU A 502 -11.73 5.47 -9.33
C LEU A 502 -12.81 6.40 -8.76
N LYS A 503 -12.89 7.61 -9.29
CA LYS A 503 -13.82 8.65 -8.84
C LYS A 503 -15.26 8.32 -9.19
N ASP A 504 -15.53 7.96 -10.45
CA ASP A 504 -16.88 7.69 -10.96
C ASP A 504 -17.49 6.45 -10.29
N ASN A 505 -16.67 5.46 -9.98
CA ASN A 505 -17.09 4.24 -9.29
C ASN A 505 -16.96 4.33 -7.76
N LYS A 506 -16.61 5.52 -7.22
CA LYS A 506 -16.48 5.78 -5.78
C LYS A 506 -15.58 4.76 -5.08
N VAL A 507 -14.47 4.40 -5.71
CA VAL A 507 -13.47 3.50 -5.15
C VAL A 507 -12.66 4.26 -4.10
N ILE A 508 -12.98 4.03 -2.85
CA ILE A 508 -12.37 4.75 -1.71
C ILE A 508 -11.03 4.18 -1.29
N GLY A 509 -10.76 2.94 -1.66
CA GLY A 509 -9.52 2.22 -1.35
C GLY A 509 -9.45 0.86 -2.01
N CYS A 510 -8.27 0.30 -2.07
CA CYS A 510 -7.99 -1.06 -2.53
C CYS A 510 -7.52 -1.92 -1.35
N PRO A 511 -7.69 -3.26 -1.40
CA PRO A 511 -8.25 -4.04 -2.51
C PRO A 511 -9.70 -3.70 -2.85
N HIS A 512 -10.06 -4.01 -4.10
CA HIS A 512 -11.39 -3.85 -4.66
C HIS A 512 -11.69 -5.13 -5.47
N PRO A 513 -12.96 -5.50 -5.72
CA PRO A 513 -13.28 -6.68 -6.54
C PRO A 513 -12.55 -6.77 -7.88
N HIS A 514 -12.17 -5.65 -8.47
CA HIS A 514 -11.40 -5.58 -9.72
C HIS A 514 -9.91 -5.27 -9.54
N ILE A 515 -9.45 -5.00 -8.32
CA ILE A 515 -8.06 -4.63 -8.02
C ILE A 515 -7.60 -5.45 -6.81
N PRO A 516 -6.72 -6.44 -7.01
CA PRO A 516 -6.48 -7.48 -6.00
C PRO A 516 -5.55 -7.10 -4.86
N SER A 517 -4.82 -6.00 -4.95
CA SER A 517 -3.90 -5.50 -3.91
C SER A 517 -4.18 -4.03 -3.60
N ASP A 518 -3.76 -3.58 -2.45
CA ASP A 518 -3.74 -2.17 -2.08
C ASP A 518 -2.55 -1.40 -2.68
N HIS A 519 -1.61 -2.12 -3.29
CA HIS A 519 -0.55 -1.57 -4.13
C HIS A 519 -0.84 -1.80 -5.62
N PHE A 520 -0.38 -0.87 -6.45
CA PHE A 520 -0.39 -1.02 -7.90
C PHE A 520 0.97 -1.47 -8.41
N PRO A 521 1.05 -2.47 -9.29
CA PRO A 521 2.34 -2.90 -9.83
C PRO A 521 3.00 -1.77 -10.62
N LEU A 522 4.30 -1.59 -10.41
CA LEU A 522 5.17 -0.79 -11.24
C LEU A 522 5.79 -1.67 -12.33
N LEU A 523 5.92 -1.14 -13.52
CA LEU A 523 6.54 -1.83 -14.65
C LEU A 523 7.32 -0.82 -15.50
N VAL A 524 8.59 -1.08 -15.71
CA VAL A 524 9.48 -0.26 -16.53
C VAL A 524 10.21 -1.12 -17.55
N GLU A 525 10.36 -0.61 -18.76
CA GLU A 525 11.29 -1.16 -19.74
C GLU A 525 12.59 -0.37 -19.66
N LEU A 526 13.69 -1.09 -19.45
CA LEU A 526 15.05 -0.54 -19.34
C LEU A 526 15.92 -1.03 -20.47
N GLU A 527 16.72 -0.13 -21.01
CA GLU A 527 17.85 -0.42 -21.87
C GLU A 527 19.14 -0.35 -21.06
N MET A 528 19.91 -1.43 -21.00
CA MET A 528 21.21 -1.48 -20.34
C MET A 528 22.32 -1.57 -21.39
N MET A 529 23.27 -0.63 -21.33
CA MET A 529 24.47 -0.66 -22.16
C MET A 529 25.52 -1.60 -21.57
N PRO A 530 26.35 -2.25 -22.41
CA PRO A 530 27.43 -3.09 -21.92
C PRO A 530 28.44 -2.25 -21.13
N SER A 531 28.89 -2.77 -20.00
CA SER A 531 29.97 -2.16 -19.24
C SER A 531 31.28 -2.32 -20.03
N VAL A 532 31.95 -1.22 -20.30
CA VAL A 532 33.26 -1.23 -20.99
C VAL A 532 34.33 -1.63 -19.96
N GLN A 533 35.08 -2.68 -20.23
CA GLN A 533 36.32 -2.93 -19.50
C GLN A 533 37.27 -1.77 -19.76
N THR A 534 37.59 -0.98 -18.76
CA THR A 534 38.76 -0.12 -18.81
C THR A 534 39.98 -1.04 -18.76
N ASN A 535 40.52 -1.42 -19.95
CA ASN A 535 41.82 -2.01 -20.04
C ASN A 535 42.78 -0.99 -19.41
N GLY A 536 43.25 -1.26 -18.21
CA GLY A 536 44.29 -0.48 -17.56
C GLY A 536 45.51 -0.53 -18.46
N ILE A 537 45.76 0.55 -19.18
CA ILE A 537 47.05 0.80 -19.82
C ILE A 537 48.05 0.92 -18.68
N ILE A 538 48.75 -0.16 -18.39
CA ILE A 538 49.94 -0.11 -17.54
C ILE A 538 50.91 0.77 -18.30
N PRO A 539 51.31 1.94 -17.77
CA PRO A 539 52.38 2.71 -18.42
C PRO A 539 53.66 1.88 -18.36
N THR A 540 54.09 1.33 -19.49
CA THR A 540 55.42 0.79 -19.62
C THR A 540 56.40 1.94 -19.46
N THR A 541 56.94 2.12 -18.27
CA THR A 541 58.16 2.93 -18.10
C THR A 541 59.27 2.29 -18.91
N ARG A 542 59.53 2.84 -20.07
CA ARG A 542 60.81 2.60 -20.77
C ARG A 542 61.93 3.20 -19.94
N ARG A 543 62.86 2.35 -19.54
CA ARG A 543 64.20 2.74 -19.04
C ARG A 543 65.01 3.42 -20.17
#